data_a8bd05948e5c6d11e73710e567ff03fd
#
_entry.id   a8bd05948e5c6d11e73710e567ff03fd
#
_cell.length_a   1.000
_cell.length_b   1.000
_cell.length_c   1.000
_cell.angle_alpha   90.00
_cell.angle_beta   90.00
_cell.angle_gamma   90.00
#
_symmetry.space_group_name_H-M   'P 1'
#
loop_
_entity.id
_entity.type
_entity.pdbx_description
1 polymer ?
#
loop_
_entity_poly.entity_id
_entity_poly.type
_entity_poly.pdbx_seq_one_letter_code
_entity_poly.pdbx_strand_id
1 'polypeptide(L)'
;MPYLFTSESVSEGHPDKVADQISDALIDNFLAYDPQSKVACETLVTTGQVVLAGEVKSTSYLDVQDIARDVIRSIGYTKSEYMFEANSCGILSAIHEQSADINRGVDRKATRLSFDAKADAQGAGDQGMMFGYATRETDNYMPLPLDLAHKILQELSKTRRAGKEMKYLRPDAKSQVTIEYDDNNNPVRIDTIVVSTQHDDFDTDKKMLDKIRQDVINIIVPRVKKQCKSSIQRLFNDKITYHVNPTGKFVIGGPHGDTGLTGRKIIVDTYGGKGAHGGGAFSGKDPSKVDRSAAYATRHIAKNLVAAGLCDEVLVQVSYAIGVAKPCGLFIDTYGTAKVDMTDGEIARKVEKIFDMRPYAIEQRLKLRNPIYAETAAYGHMGREPKVVTKVFNKGKDNEKKIEVELFTWEKLDMVNQVKKAFGL
;
A
#
# COMPACT_ATOMS: atom_id res chain seq x y z
N MET A 1 -11.35 12.54 -28.04
CA MET A 1 -10.07 12.05 -28.64
C MET A 1 -9.42 11.07 -27.66
N PRO A 2 -8.86 9.95 -28.13
CA PRO A 2 -8.14 9.04 -27.25
C PRO A 2 -7.06 9.75 -26.46
N TYR A 3 -6.81 9.33 -25.24
CA TYR A 3 -5.79 9.92 -24.38
C TYR A 3 -4.90 8.85 -23.73
N LEU A 4 -3.69 9.22 -23.35
CA LEU A 4 -2.75 8.35 -22.65
C LEU A 4 -2.77 8.67 -21.15
N PHE A 5 -2.82 7.60 -20.33
CA PHE A 5 -2.66 7.72 -18.88
C PHE A 5 -1.59 6.75 -18.38
N THR A 6 -0.77 7.23 -17.47
CA THR A 6 0.42 6.50 -16.99
C THR A 6 0.39 6.37 -15.47
N SER A 7 0.73 5.18 -14.97
CA SER A 7 1.05 4.96 -13.56
C SER A 7 2.39 4.25 -13.42
N GLU A 8 3.02 4.43 -12.28
CA GLU A 8 4.28 3.78 -11.94
C GLU A 8 4.17 2.95 -10.66
N SER A 9 5.09 2.03 -10.48
CA SER A 9 5.30 1.27 -9.26
C SER A 9 6.79 1.08 -8.99
N VAL A 10 7.12 0.77 -7.73
CA VAL A 10 8.47 0.43 -7.30
C VAL A 10 8.47 -0.88 -6.52
N SER A 11 9.59 -1.62 -6.58
CA SER A 11 9.71 -2.92 -5.94
C SER A 11 9.90 -2.82 -4.42
N GLU A 12 9.80 -3.96 -3.75
CA GLU A 12 10.12 -4.10 -2.32
C GLU A 12 11.56 -3.68 -1.96
N GLY A 13 12.48 -3.71 -2.92
CA GLY A 13 13.87 -3.31 -2.75
C GLY A 13 14.17 -1.84 -3.05
N HIS A 14 13.17 -1.07 -3.55
CA HIS A 14 13.34 0.36 -3.72
C HIS A 14 13.58 1.05 -2.35
N PRO A 15 14.51 2.02 -2.25
CA PRO A 15 14.88 2.62 -0.96
C PRO A 15 13.69 3.10 -0.12
N ASP A 16 12.75 3.84 -0.72
CA ASP A 16 11.56 4.31 0.01
C ASP A 16 10.68 3.14 0.49
N LYS A 17 10.59 2.03 -0.28
CA LYS A 17 9.81 0.86 0.14
C LYS A 17 10.55 -0.02 1.15
N VAL A 18 11.87 0.01 1.18
CA VAL A 18 12.65 -0.57 2.29
C VAL A 18 12.32 0.18 3.58
N ALA A 19 12.30 1.51 3.55
CA ALA A 19 11.94 2.35 4.69
C ALA A 19 10.50 2.08 5.18
N ASP A 20 9.53 2.03 4.27
CA ASP A 20 8.14 1.71 4.58
C ASP A 20 7.98 0.34 5.23
N GLN A 21 8.65 -0.69 4.69
CA GLN A 21 8.60 -2.05 5.23
C GLN A 21 9.20 -2.16 6.64
N ILE A 22 10.28 -1.44 6.92
CA ILE A 22 10.87 -1.39 8.26
C ILE A 22 9.88 -0.72 9.22
N SER A 23 9.34 0.44 8.86
CA SER A 23 8.38 1.17 9.69
C SER A 23 7.12 0.35 9.99
N ASP A 24 6.56 -0.35 9.00
CA ASP A 24 5.37 -1.19 9.20
C ASP A 24 5.66 -2.50 9.95
N ALA A 25 6.88 -3.04 9.84
CA ALA A 25 7.29 -4.16 10.67
C ALA A 25 7.38 -3.76 12.16
N LEU A 26 7.81 -2.54 12.46
CA LEU A 26 7.79 -2.02 13.83
C LEU A 26 6.36 -1.91 14.36
N ILE A 27 5.42 -1.35 13.55
CA ILE A 27 3.98 -1.29 13.91
C ILE A 27 3.46 -2.68 14.27
N ASP A 28 3.69 -3.67 13.41
CA ASP A 28 3.20 -5.02 13.61
C ASP A 28 3.76 -5.66 14.88
N ASN A 29 5.05 -5.47 15.15
CA ASN A 29 5.66 -5.99 16.36
C ASN A 29 5.10 -5.32 17.62
N PHE A 30 4.91 -4.00 17.64
CA PHE A 30 4.27 -3.34 18.77
C PHE A 30 2.84 -3.83 18.99
N LEU A 31 2.01 -3.88 17.95
CA LEU A 31 0.62 -4.33 18.05
C LEU A 31 0.50 -5.81 18.43
N ALA A 32 1.46 -6.65 18.05
CA ALA A 32 1.47 -8.05 18.41
C ALA A 32 1.54 -8.27 19.93
N TYR A 33 2.27 -7.43 20.66
CA TYR A 33 2.45 -7.55 22.12
C TYR A 33 1.56 -6.59 22.91
N ASP A 34 1.23 -5.43 22.34
CA ASP A 34 0.30 -4.46 22.92
C ASP A 34 -0.61 -3.86 21.84
N PRO A 35 -1.84 -4.40 21.66
CA PRO A 35 -2.78 -3.89 20.66
C PRO A 35 -3.20 -2.43 20.86
N GLN A 36 -2.92 -1.85 22.04
CA GLN A 36 -3.22 -0.45 22.34
C GLN A 36 -2.03 0.48 22.06
N SER A 37 -0.93 -0.04 21.54
CA SER A 37 0.24 0.77 21.19
C SER A 37 -0.13 1.94 20.28
N LYS A 38 0.46 3.10 20.58
CA LYS A 38 0.45 4.29 19.73
C LYS A 38 1.84 4.41 19.13
N VAL A 39 1.92 4.40 17.81
CA VAL A 39 3.19 4.36 17.09
C VAL A 39 3.16 5.33 15.93
N ALA A 40 4.15 6.18 15.85
CA ALA A 40 4.49 7.00 14.70
C ALA A 40 5.99 6.87 14.48
N CYS A 41 6.40 5.92 13.63
CA CYS A 41 7.79 5.59 13.36
C CYS A 41 8.13 5.79 11.90
N GLU A 42 9.11 6.61 11.64
CA GLU A 42 9.67 6.87 10.33
C GLU A 42 11.06 6.29 10.21
N THR A 43 11.42 5.86 9.01
CA THR A 43 12.70 5.23 8.70
C THR A 43 13.38 5.99 7.58
N LEU A 44 14.67 6.27 7.74
CA LEU A 44 15.57 6.69 6.67
C LEU A 44 16.54 5.54 6.40
N VAL A 45 16.77 5.24 5.13
CA VAL A 45 17.77 4.27 4.68
C VAL A 45 18.69 4.92 3.64
N THR A 46 19.99 4.68 3.76
CA THR A 46 21.01 5.16 2.82
C THR A 46 22.19 4.18 2.82
N THR A 47 23.29 4.48 2.13
CA THR A 47 24.48 3.62 2.09
C THR A 47 24.91 3.17 3.49
N GLY A 48 24.82 1.86 3.77
CA GLY A 48 25.28 1.25 5.02
C GLY A 48 24.59 1.73 6.30
N GLN A 49 23.48 2.49 6.20
CA GLN A 49 22.90 3.17 7.36
C GLN A 49 21.36 3.10 7.35
N VAL A 50 20.79 2.87 8.53
CA VAL A 50 19.35 3.01 8.83
C VAL A 50 19.19 3.94 10.03
N VAL A 51 18.25 4.87 9.96
CA VAL A 51 17.83 5.72 11.08
C VAL A 51 16.35 5.50 11.31
N LEU A 52 16.00 5.10 12.54
CA LEU A 52 14.62 4.94 13.02
C LEU A 52 14.30 6.13 13.92
N ALA A 53 13.28 6.88 13.63
CA ALA A 53 12.87 8.06 14.40
C ALA A 53 11.36 8.06 14.63
N GLY A 54 10.91 8.74 15.68
CA GLY A 54 9.48 8.91 15.95
C GLY A 54 9.10 8.68 17.41
N GLU A 55 7.79 8.54 17.65
CA GLU A 55 7.23 8.42 18.99
C GLU A 55 6.46 7.11 19.15
N VAL A 56 6.68 6.47 20.31
CA VAL A 56 5.99 5.23 20.68
C VAL A 56 5.45 5.34 22.10
N LYS A 57 4.20 4.91 22.29
CA LYS A 57 3.62 4.62 23.60
C LYS A 57 3.14 3.18 23.59
N SER A 58 3.84 2.32 24.29
CA SER A 58 3.55 0.89 24.37
C SER A 58 4.00 0.33 25.72
N THR A 59 3.35 -0.74 26.15
CA THR A 59 3.81 -1.54 27.30
C THR A 59 4.86 -2.57 26.90
N SER A 60 5.17 -2.70 25.62
CA SER A 60 6.08 -3.71 25.08
C SER A 60 7.47 -3.14 24.86
N TYR A 61 8.50 -3.90 25.20
CA TYR A 61 9.87 -3.65 24.79
C TYR A 61 10.21 -4.47 23.54
N LEU A 62 10.78 -3.83 22.52
CA LEU A 62 11.20 -4.46 21.28
C LEU A 62 12.66 -4.15 20.96
N ASP A 63 13.36 -5.14 20.40
CA ASP A 63 14.64 -4.90 19.72
C ASP A 63 14.37 -4.40 18.31
N VAL A 64 14.29 -3.08 18.16
CA VAL A 64 13.97 -2.42 16.88
C VAL A 64 15.06 -2.62 15.84
N GLN A 65 16.32 -2.85 16.27
CA GLN A 65 17.43 -3.12 15.35
C GLN A 65 17.32 -4.50 14.74
N ASP A 66 17.00 -5.54 15.54
CA ASP A 66 16.77 -6.90 15.03
C ASP A 66 15.61 -6.93 14.03
N ILE A 67 14.51 -6.24 14.34
CA ILE A 67 13.35 -6.15 13.44
C ILE A 67 13.76 -5.51 12.09
N ALA A 68 14.49 -4.40 12.10
CA ALA A 68 14.94 -3.75 10.89
C ALA A 68 15.87 -4.66 10.06
N ARG A 69 16.83 -5.38 10.72
CA ARG A 69 17.71 -6.35 10.07
C ARG A 69 16.93 -7.49 9.41
N ASP A 70 15.92 -8.01 10.08
CA ASP A 70 15.09 -9.10 9.54
C ASP A 70 14.32 -8.65 8.28
N VAL A 71 13.81 -7.42 8.26
CA VAL A 71 13.19 -6.84 7.07
C VAL A 71 14.20 -6.71 5.93
N ILE A 72 15.36 -6.11 6.17
CA ILE A 72 16.43 -5.93 5.16
C ILE A 72 16.84 -7.29 4.57
N ARG A 73 17.00 -8.31 5.44
CA ARG A 73 17.32 -9.69 5.04
C ARG A 73 16.20 -10.31 4.20
N SER A 74 14.96 -10.12 4.61
CA SER A 74 13.79 -10.69 3.91
C SER A 74 13.59 -10.08 2.51
N ILE A 75 13.95 -8.82 2.30
CA ILE A 75 13.92 -8.14 1.00
C ILE A 75 15.00 -8.74 0.07
N GLY A 76 16.14 -9.18 0.62
CA GLY A 76 17.22 -9.80 -0.13
C GLY A 76 18.51 -8.97 -0.18
N TYR A 77 18.62 -7.95 0.66
CA TYR A 77 19.88 -7.23 0.86
C TYR A 77 20.76 -8.02 1.85
N THR A 78 21.48 -8.99 1.32
CA THR A 78 22.23 -9.99 2.10
C THR A 78 23.71 -10.08 1.73
N LYS A 79 24.17 -9.24 0.78
CA LYS A 79 25.55 -9.25 0.30
C LYS A 79 26.21 -7.91 0.55
N SER A 80 27.44 -7.94 1.07
CA SER A 80 28.22 -6.72 1.36
C SER A 80 28.49 -5.84 0.13
N GLU A 81 28.57 -6.46 -1.06
CA GLU A 81 28.75 -5.74 -2.32
C GLU A 81 27.58 -4.80 -2.68
N TYR A 82 26.42 -4.96 -2.04
CA TYR A 82 25.29 -4.03 -2.19
C TYR A 82 25.47 -2.72 -1.42
N MET A 83 26.53 -2.63 -0.59
CA MET A 83 26.86 -1.48 0.29
C MET A 83 25.70 -1.06 1.20
N PHE A 84 24.72 -1.94 1.35
CA PHE A 84 23.57 -1.91 2.25
C PHE A 84 23.11 -3.35 2.43
N GLU A 85 23.31 -3.93 3.63
CA GLU A 85 22.92 -5.31 3.87
C GLU A 85 22.61 -5.57 5.35
N ALA A 86 21.87 -6.63 5.63
CA ALA A 86 21.25 -6.89 6.93
C ALA A 86 22.21 -6.99 8.10
N ASN A 87 23.43 -7.54 7.91
CA ASN A 87 24.33 -7.82 9.03
C ASN A 87 25.27 -6.64 9.34
N SER A 88 25.68 -5.84 8.33
CA SER A 88 26.67 -4.78 8.49
C SER A 88 26.13 -3.36 8.50
N CYS A 89 24.86 -3.12 8.11
CA CYS A 89 24.24 -1.80 8.24
C CYS A 89 24.33 -1.28 9.68
N GLY A 90 24.76 -0.03 9.85
CA GLY A 90 24.54 0.71 11.07
C GLY A 90 23.05 1.02 11.26
N ILE A 91 22.50 0.76 12.45
CA ILE A 91 21.10 1.08 12.75
C ILE A 91 21.08 1.99 13.97
N LEU A 92 20.66 3.25 13.76
CA LEU A 92 20.45 4.24 14.81
C LEU A 92 18.97 4.30 15.17
N SER A 93 18.67 4.34 16.46
CA SER A 93 17.31 4.58 16.96
C SER A 93 17.24 5.91 17.69
N ALA A 94 16.36 6.79 17.20
CA ALA A 94 15.96 8.05 17.81
C ALA A 94 14.45 8.01 18.14
N ILE A 95 13.95 6.81 18.49
CA ILE A 95 12.56 6.63 18.93
C ILE A 95 12.47 7.05 20.39
N HIS A 96 11.49 7.88 20.71
CA HIS A 96 11.23 8.37 22.07
C HIS A 96 9.78 8.16 22.49
N GLU A 97 9.46 8.42 23.76
CA GLU A 97 8.09 8.29 24.28
C GLU A 97 7.19 9.41 23.75
N GLN A 98 5.93 9.08 23.44
CA GLN A 98 4.95 10.03 22.93
C GLN A 98 4.61 11.12 23.96
N SER A 99 4.54 12.37 23.51
CA SER A 99 4.18 13.54 24.33
C SER A 99 2.81 13.37 25.01
N ALA A 100 2.75 13.73 26.29
CA ALA A 100 1.54 13.69 27.10
C ALA A 100 0.43 14.65 26.60
N ASP A 101 0.78 15.72 25.90
CA ASP A 101 -0.17 16.73 25.41
C ASP A 101 -1.02 16.21 24.23
N ILE A 102 -0.43 15.41 23.35
CA ILE A 102 -1.14 14.78 22.24
C ILE A 102 -2.19 13.78 22.75
N ASN A 103 -1.90 13.06 23.84
CA ASN A 103 -2.80 12.07 24.41
C ASN A 103 -4.08 12.65 25.01
N ARG A 104 -4.09 13.92 25.48
CA ARG A 104 -5.27 14.54 26.13
C ARG A 104 -6.45 14.74 25.17
N GLY A 105 -6.20 14.92 23.89
CA GLY A 105 -7.25 15.12 22.88
C GLY A 105 -7.85 13.82 22.33
N VAL A 106 -7.13 12.70 22.44
CA VAL A 106 -7.48 11.44 21.76
C VAL A 106 -8.04 10.38 22.72
N ASP A 107 -7.55 10.29 23.96
CA ASP A 107 -7.95 9.26 24.93
C ASP A 107 -8.85 9.82 26.04
N ARG A 108 -10.16 9.84 25.85
CA ARG A 108 -11.12 10.04 26.92
C ARG A 108 -11.39 8.71 27.62
N LYS A 109 -11.17 8.60 28.93
CA LYS A 109 -11.32 7.35 29.70
C LYS A 109 -12.75 6.81 29.57
N ALA A 110 -12.89 5.66 28.92
CA ALA A 110 -14.15 5.02 28.58
C ALA A 110 -14.13 3.50 28.88
N THR A 111 -14.01 3.12 30.16
CA THR A 111 -13.77 1.72 30.58
C THR A 111 -15.01 0.82 30.64
N ARG A 112 -16.23 1.34 30.58
CA ARG A 112 -17.50 0.55 30.63
C ARG A 112 -18.60 1.16 29.76
N LEU A 113 -18.27 1.68 28.58
CA LEU A 113 -19.23 2.36 27.70
C LEU A 113 -19.78 1.40 26.63
N SER A 114 -20.98 1.70 26.12
CA SER A 114 -21.53 1.13 24.91
C SER A 114 -20.58 1.37 23.70
N PHE A 115 -20.81 0.65 22.60
CA PHE A 115 -20.05 0.85 21.35
C PHE A 115 -20.09 2.32 20.91
N ASP A 116 -21.29 2.93 20.88
CA ASP A 116 -21.46 4.33 20.47
C ASP A 116 -20.73 5.31 21.38
N ALA A 117 -20.79 5.11 22.68
CA ALA A 117 -20.09 5.97 23.63
C ALA A 117 -18.55 5.86 23.47
N LYS A 118 -18.02 4.68 23.14
CA LYS A 118 -16.59 4.52 22.83
C LYS A 118 -16.23 5.20 21.50
N ALA A 119 -17.09 5.06 20.50
CA ALA A 119 -16.88 5.67 19.20
C ALA A 119 -16.91 7.21 19.27
N ASP A 120 -17.75 7.79 20.10
CA ASP A 120 -17.80 9.24 20.35
C ASP A 120 -16.64 9.73 21.24
N ALA A 121 -16.09 8.86 22.08
CA ALA A 121 -14.98 9.22 22.96
C ALA A 121 -13.62 9.26 22.25
N GLN A 122 -13.42 8.44 21.20
CA GLN A 122 -12.17 8.43 20.45
C GLN A 122 -12.21 9.48 19.34
N GLY A 123 -11.55 10.62 19.54
CA GLY A 123 -11.36 11.63 18.51
C GLY A 123 -10.36 11.21 17.43
N ALA A 124 -10.41 11.88 16.30
CA ALA A 124 -9.39 11.74 15.26
C ALA A 124 -8.01 12.17 15.78
N GLY A 125 -6.98 11.37 15.50
CA GLY A 125 -5.61 11.62 15.96
C GLY A 125 -4.95 12.83 15.28
N ASP A 126 -5.50 13.29 14.17
CA ASP A 126 -5.08 14.48 13.45
C ASP A 126 -6.24 15.05 12.64
N GLN A 127 -6.06 16.27 12.13
CA GLN A 127 -6.89 16.84 11.07
C GLN A 127 -6.44 16.28 9.71
N GLY A 128 -7.32 16.28 8.71
CA GLY A 128 -6.93 15.91 7.36
C GLY A 128 -8.10 15.51 6.48
N MET A 129 -7.78 15.22 5.22
CA MET A 129 -8.69 14.63 4.25
C MET A 129 -8.10 13.35 3.69
N MET A 130 -8.91 12.30 3.59
CA MET A 130 -8.50 10.99 3.12
C MET A 130 -9.41 10.56 1.99
N PHE A 131 -8.86 9.79 1.04
CA PHE A 131 -9.55 9.42 -0.17
C PHE A 131 -9.57 7.91 -0.37
N GLY A 132 -10.68 7.43 -0.90
CA GLY A 132 -10.85 6.10 -1.46
C GLY A 132 -11.28 6.20 -2.92
N TYR A 133 -10.81 5.28 -3.74
CA TYR A 133 -11.16 5.21 -5.14
C TYR A 133 -11.40 3.76 -5.55
N ALA A 134 -12.29 3.54 -6.51
CA ALA A 134 -12.50 2.25 -7.14
C ALA A 134 -13.02 2.44 -8.57
N THR A 135 -12.64 1.52 -9.46
CA THR A 135 -13.08 1.47 -10.87
C THR A 135 -13.28 0.04 -11.32
N ARG A 136 -14.09 -0.19 -12.36
CA ARG A 136 -14.32 -1.53 -12.96
C ARG A 136 -13.24 -1.97 -13.96
N GLU A 137 -12.15 -1.22 -14.11
CA GLU A 137 -11.11 -1.56 -15.09
C GLU A 137 -10.50 -2.95 -14.82
N THR A 138 -10.31 -3.31 -13.55
CA THR A 138 -9.71 -4.57 -13.10
C THR A 138 -10.61 -5.34 -12.14
N ASP A 139 -10.32 -6.63 -11.93
CA ASP A 139 -11.12 -7.48 -11.03
C ASP A 139 -10.97 -7.10 -9.54
N ASN A 140 -9.85 -6.45 -9.20
CA ASN A 140 -9.60 -5.92 -7.87
C ASN A 140 -10.04 -4.44 -7.70
N TYR A 141 -10.76 -3.90 -8.69
CA TYR A 141 -11.29 -2.53 -8.69
C TYR A 141 -10.21 -1.44 -8.61
N MET A 142 -9.05 -1.69 -9.22
CA MET A 142 -7.92 -0.75 -9.29
C MET A 142 -7.75 -0.18 -10.69
N PRO A 143 -7.12 1.01 -10.82
CA PRO A 143 -6.70 1.53 -12.12
C PRO A 143 -5.76 0.55 -12.84
N LEU A 144 -6.05 0.25 -14.09
CA LEU A 144 -5.32 -0.74 -14.87
C LEU A 144 -3.82 -0.46 -15.00
N PRO A 145 -3.35 0.79 -15.28
CA PRO A 145 -1.92 1.04 -15.44
C PRO A 145 -1.14 0.78 -14.13
N LEU A 146 -1.71 1.12 -12.97
CA LEU A 146 -1.08 0.84 -11.68
C LEU A 146 -1.07 -0.66 -11.36
N ASP A 147 -2.20 -1.36 -11.58
CA ASP A 147 -2.31 -2.80 -11.34
C ASP A 147 -1.28 -3.58 -12.18
N LEU A 148 -1.10 -3.22 -13.45
CA LEU A 148 -0.09 -3.82 -14.30
C LEU A 148 1.34 -3.48 -13.85
N ALA A 149 1.59 -2.23 -13.43
CA ALA A 149 2.89 -1.82 -12.91
C ALA A 149 3.27 -2.62 -11.65
N HIS A 150 2.34 -2.83 -10.73
CA HIS A 150 2.55 -3.69 -9.55
C HIS A 150 2.81 -5.15 -9.95
N LYS A 151 2.01 -5.73 -10.83
CA LYS A 151 2.14 -7.12 -11.26
C LYS A 151 3.49 -7.40 -11.94
N ILE A 152 4.01 -6.48 -12.73
CA ILE A 152 5.35 -6.59 -13.35
C ILE A 152 6.42 -6.74 -12.26
N LEU A 153 6.38 -5.89 -11.23
CA LEU A 153 7.39 -5.92 -10.17
C LEU A 153 7.22 -7.10 -9.21
N GLN A 154 5.99 -7.50 -8.94
CA GLN A 154 5.71 -8.72 -8.17
C GLN A 154 6.25 -9.97 -8.89
N GLU A 155 6.10 -10.05 -10.24
CA GLU A 155 6.62 -11.17 -11.01
C GLU A 155 8.16 -11.13 -11.09
N LEU A 156 8.78 -9.94 -11.19
CA LEU A 156 10.24 -9.77 -11.09
C LEU A 156 10.75 -10.27 -9.72
N SER A 157 10.14 -9.85 -8.64
CA SER A 157 10.51 -10.27 -7.29
C SER A 157 10.34 -11.78 -7.10
N LYS A 158 9.23 -12.34 -7.56
CA LYS A 158 8.98 -13.80 -7.54
C LYS A 158 10.04 -14.56 -8.31
N THR A 159 10.42 -14.08 -9.50
CA THR A 159 11.46 -14.69 -10.35
C THR A 159 12.82 -14.60 -9.66
N ARG A 160 13.19 -13.45 -9.09
CA ARG A 160 14.42 -13.27 -8.32
C ARG A 160 14.50 -14.23 -7.13
N ARG A 161 13.45 -14.32 -6.32
CA ARG A 161 13.38 -15.18 -5.13
C ARG A 161 13.43 -16.67 -5.49
N ALA A 162 12.89 -17.06 -6.65
CA ALA A 162 12.95 -18.43 -7.13
C ALA A 162 14.39 -18.86 -7.52
N GLY A 163 15.26 -17.94 -7.91
CA GLY A 163 16.68 -18.17 -8.20
C GLY A 163 16.96 -19.13 -9.36
N LYS A 164 15.97 -19.38 -10.23
CA LYS A 164 16.09 -20.32 -11.36
C LYS A 164 16.37 -19.62 -12.67
N GLU A 165 15.56 -18.62 -12.99
CA GLU A 165 15.65 -17.78 -14.17
C GLU A 165 16.10 -16.37 -13.74
N MET A 166 16.68 -15.58 -14.67
CA MET A 166 17.12 -14.21 -14.39
C MET A 166 17.91 -14.09 -13.07
N LYS A 167 18.87 -14.98 -12.84
CA LYS A 167 19.62 -15.08 -11.56
C LYS A 167 20.41 -13.81 -11.22
N TYR A 168 20.60 -12.94 -12.18
CA TYR A 168 21.28 -11.65 -12.06
C TYR A 168 20.41 -10.57 -11.42
N LEU A 169 19.10 -10.80 -11.17
CA LEU A 169 18.22 -9.80 -10.57
C LEU A 169 18.61 -9.47 -9.14
N ARG A 170 18.66 -8.17 -8.85
CA ARG A 170 18.81 -7.61 -7.50
C ARG A 170 17.47 -7.01 -6.99
N PRO A 171 17.35 -6.63 -5.72
CA PRO A 171 16.06 -6.27 -5.13
C PRO A 171 15.39 -5.01 -5.68
N ASP A 172 16.15 -3.99 -6.12
CA ASP A 172 15.61 -2.70 -6.55
C ASP A 172 15.10 -2.76 -8.00
N ALA A 173 13.88 -2.27 -8.21
CA ALA A 173 13.30 -2.13 -9.54
C ALA A 173 12.18 -1.10 -9.56
N LYS A 174 11.92 -0.54 -10.75
CA LYS A 174 10.79 0.35 -11.04
C LYS A 174 10.08 -0.12 -12.29
N SER A 175 8.77 0.10 -12.36
CA SER A 175 7.96 -0.11 -13.56
C SER A 175 7.03 1.06 -13.80
N GLN A 176 6.72 1.30 -15.06
CA GLN A 176 5.73 2.30 -15.49
C GLN A 176 4.94 1.72 -16.64
N VAL A 177 3.63 1.87 -16.62
CA VAL A 177 2.72 1.41 -17.67
C VAL A 177 1.87 2.56 -18.16
N THR A 178 1.85 2.76 -19.47
CA THR A 178 1.00 3.74 -20.16
C THR A 178 -0.09 3.00 -20.92
N ILE A 179 -1.33 3.38 -20.68
CA ILE A 179 -2.53 2.84 -21.33
C ILE A 179 -3.17 3.94 -22.18
N GLU A 180 -3.59 3.57 -23.39
CA GLU A 180 -4.45 4.42 -24.20
C GLU A 180 -5.91 4.11 -23.88
N TYR A 181 -6.70 5.17 -23.66
CA TYR A 181 -8.12 5.14 -23.38
C TYR A 181 -8.92 5.81 -24.50
N ASP A 182 -10.12 5.31 -24.76
CA ASP A 182 -11.10 5.96 -25.65
C ASP A 182 -11.84 7.11 -24.94
N ASP A 183 -12.72 7.79 -25.67
CA ASP A 183 -13.53 8.91 -25.15
C ASP A 183 -14.52 8.49 -24.04
N ASN A 184 -14.74 7.19 -23.85
CA ASN A 184 -15.61 6.62 -22.82
C ASN A 184 -14.81 6.06 -21.63
N ASN A 185 -13.53 6.41 -21.51
CA ASN A 185 -12.62 5.93 -20.48
C ASN A 185 -12.39 4.39 -20.51
N ASN A 186 -12.60 3.71 -21.64
CA ASN A 186 -12.26 2.31 -21.75
C ASN A 186 -10.81 2.15 -22.20
N PRO A 187 -10.02 1.23 -21.58
CA PRO A 187 -8.67 0.93 -22.03
C PRO A 187 -8.67 0.23 -23.39
N VAL A 188 -7.95 0.78 -24.35
CA VAL A 188 -7.90 0.33 -25.75
C VAL A 188 -6.66 -0.51 -26.05
N ARG A 189 -5.49 -0.09 -25.53
CA ARG A 189 -4.23 -0.79 -25.68
C ARG A 189 -3.20 -0.38 -24.63
N ILE A 190 -2.24 -1.25 -24.39
CA ILE A 190 -1.03 -0.89 -23.68
C ILE A 190 -0.12 -0.19 -24.70
N ASP A 191 0.22 1.08 -24.43
CA ASP A 191 1.09 1.87 -25.28
C ASP A 191 2.56 1.62 -24.98
N THR A 192 2.95 1.79 -23.71
CA THR A 192 4.34 1.71 -23.28
C THR A 192 4.47 0.95 -21.95
N ILE A 193 5.51 0.12 -21.87
CA ILE A 193 5.97 -0.52 -20.62
C ILE A 193 7.44 -0.13 -20.41
N VAL A 194 7.71 0.53 -19.26
CA VAL A 194 9.07 0.82 -18.80
C VAL A 194 9.40 -0.08 -17.63
N VAL A 195 10.56 -0.70 -17.64
CA VAL A 195 11.10 -1.50 -16.53
C VAL A 195 12.55 -1.14 -16.31
N SER A 196 12.88 -0.68 -15.11
CA SER A 196 14.25 -0.50 -14.67
C SER A 196 14.50 -1.47 -13.52
N THR A 197 15.43 -2.41 -13.68
CA THR A 197 15.73 -3.42 -12.67
C THR A 197 17.21 -3.47 -12.36
N GLN A 198 17.55 -3.46 -11.08
CA GLN A 198 18.89 -3.67 -10.59
C GLN A 198 19.35 -5.09 -10.89
N HIS A 199 20.62 -5.25 -11.29
CA HIS A 199 21.19 -6.53 -11.68
C HIS A 199 22.66 -6.65 -11.31
N ASP A 200 23.17 -7.88 -11.29
CA ASP A 200 24.59 -8.16 -11.16
C ASP A 200 25.35 -7.67 -12.42
N ASP A 201 26.64 -7.39 -12.26
CA ASP A 201 27.55 -7.11 -13.39
C ASP A 201 28.09 -8.44 -13.92
N PHE A 202 27.37 -9.04 -14.90
CA PHE A 202 27.58 -10.44 -15.29
C PHE A 202 28.14 -10.64 -16.70
N ASP A 203 28.23 -9.60 -17.52
CA ASP A 203 28.80 -9.63 -18.88
C ASP A 203 29.09 -8.17 -19.32
N THR A 204 29.45 -7.96 -20.58
CA THR A 204 29.59 -6.63 -21.17
C THR A 204 28.24 -5.88 -21.16
N ASP A 205 28.29 -4.55 -21.02
CA ASP A 205 27.09 -3.70 -20.91
C ASP A 205 26.04 -4.03 -21.98
N LYS A 206 26.46 -4.12 -23.25
CA LYS A 206 25.54 -4.43 -24.36
C LYS A 206 24.85 -5.79 -24.20
N LYS A 207 25.61 -6.84 -23.89
CA LYS A 207 25.04 -8.19 -23.72
C LYS A 207 24.12 -8.30 -22.52
N MET A 208 24.49 -7.64 -21.41
CA MET A 208 23.63 -7.58 -20.22
C MET A 208 22.30 -6.91 -20.54
N LEU A 209 22.32 -5.74 -21.15
CA LEU A 209 21.12 -4.98 -21.49
C LEU A 209 20.22 -5.72 -22.49
N ASP A 210 20.81 -6.32 -23.53
CA ASP A 210 20.08 -7.13 -24.51
C ASP A 210 19.42 -8.34 -23.82
N LYS A 211 20.16 -9.03 -22.94
CA LYS A 211 19.65 -10.18 -22.18
C LYS A 211 18.49 -9.78 -21.24
N ILE A 212 18.67 -8.73 -20.44
CA ILE A 212 17.65 -8.24 -19.51
C ILE A 212 16.38 -7.84 -20.28
N ARG A 213 16.55 -7.12 -21.41
CA ARG A 213 15.42 -6.72 -22.25
C ARG A 213 14.65 -7.93 -22.78
N GLN A 214 15.35 -8.91 -23.32
CA GLN A 214 14.74 -10.14 -23.84
C GLN A 214 14.00 -10.91 -22.73
N ASP A 215 14.60 -11.04 -21.56
CA ASP A 215 14.00 -11.78 -20.44
C ASP A 215 12.76 -11.06 -19.89
N VAL A 216 12.78 -9.73 -19.79
CA VAL A 216 11.58 -8.96 -19.40
C VAL A 216 10.44 -9.19 -20.40
N ILE A 217 10.72 -9.09 -21.71
CA ILE A 217 9.70 -9.24 -22.76
C ILE A 217 9.20 -10.68 -22.87
N ASN A 218 10.10 -11.69 -22.78
CA ASN A 218 9.76 -13.08 -23.06
C ASN A 218 9.39 -13.90 -21.83
N ILE A 219 9.74 -13.46 -20.63
CA ILE A 219 9.45 -14.18 -19.38
C ILE A 219 8.46 -13.40 -18.52
N ILE A 220 8.77 -12.16 -18.15
CA ILE A 220 7.98 -11.39 -17.19
C ILE A 220 6.63 -10.97 -17.79
N VAL A 221 6.64 -10.29 -18.94
CA VAL A 221 5.41 -9.76 -19.56
C VAL A 221 4.38 -10.87 -19.88
N PRO A 222 4.75 -12.03 -20.45
CA PRO A 222 3.81 -13.12 -20.68
C PRO A 222 3.23 -13.72 -19.40
N ARG A 223 3.99 -13.76 -18.30
CA ARG A 223 3.50 -14.22 -17.00
C ARG A 223 2.51 -13.24 -16.40
N VAL A 224 2.77 -11.94 -16.51
CA VAL A 224 1.82 -10.88 -16.09
C VAL A 224 0.54 -10.95 -16.94
N LYS A 225 0.65 -11.07 -18.27
CA LYS A 225 -0.49 -11.24 -19.17
C LYS A 225 -1.41 -12.39 -18.73
N LYS A 226 -0.83 -13.55 -18.37
CA LYS A 226 -1.59 -14.72 -17.90
C LYS A 226 -2.36 -14.49 -16.59
N GLN A 227 -1.94 -13.54 -15.77
CA GLN A 227 -2.61 -13.20 -14.50
C GLN A 227 -3.81 -12.26 -14.71
N CYS A 228 -4.00 -11.73 -15.90
CA CYS A 228 -5.04 -10.78 -16.21
C CYS A 228 -6.28 -11.47 -16.80
N LYS A 229 -7.47 -10.85 -16.62
CA LYS A 229 -8.69 -11.30 -17.32
C LYS A 229 -8.58 -11.16 -18.83
N SER A 230 -9.37 -11.94 -19.58
CA SER A 230 -9.30 -12.00 -21.04
C SER A 230 -9.43 -10.64 -21.75
N SER A 231 -10.23 -9.73 -21.19
CA SER A 231 -10.38 -8.36 -21.73
C SER A 231 -9.07 -7.55 -21.65
N ILE A 232 -8.29 -7.72 -20.57
CA ILE A 232 -6.99 -7.07 -20.38
C ILE A 232 -5.91 -7.79 -21.21
N GLN A 233 -5.96 -9.13 -21.30
CA GLN A 233 -4.99 -9.88 -22.12
C GLN A 233 -4.95 -9.43 -23.57
N ARG A 234 -6.09 -9.00 -24.13
CA ARG A 234 -6.21 -8.48 -25.51
C ARG A 234 -5.49 -7.15 -25.74
N LEU A 235 -5.21 -6.40 -24.66
CA LEU A 235 -4.47 -5.13 -24.74
C LEU A 235 -2.97 -5.34 -24.94
N PHE A 236 -2.46 -6.56 -24.64
CA PHE A 236 -1.07 -6.94 -24.91
C PHE A 236 -0.93 -7.37 -26.39
N ASN A 237 -0.48 -6.45 -27.21
CA ASN A 237 -0.27 -6.66 -28.64
C ASN A 237 1.18 -6.35 -29.07
N ASP A 238 1.51 -6.55 -30.33
CA ASP A 238 2.87 -6.40 -30.88
C ASP A 238 3.31 -4.93 -31.02
N LYS A 239 2.43 -3.97 -30.73
CA LYS A 239 2.71 -2.52 -30.84
C LYS A 239 3.17 -1.88 -29.54
N ILE A 240 3.36 -2.68 -28.48
CA ILE A 240 3.83 -2.15 -27.18
C ILE A 240 5.27 -1.65 -27.33
N THR A 241 5.51 -0.41 -26.93
CA THR A 241 6.86 0.14 -26.79
C THR A 241 7.48 -0.31 -25.46
N TYR A 242 8.64 -0.99 -25.52
CA TYR A 242 9.34 -1.44 -24.32
C TYR A 242 10.60 -0.62 -24.08
N HIS A 243 10.72 -0.02 -22.91
CA HIS A 243 11.95 0.59 -22.41
C HIS A 243 12.45 -0.22 -21.21
N VAL A 244 13.52 -0.98 -21.38
CA VAL A 244 14.11 -1.80 -20.33
C VAL A 244 15.51 -1.29 -20.03
N ASN A 245 15.79 -0.88 -18.80
CA ASN A 245 17.02 -0.21 -18.36
C ASN A 245 17.49 0.86 -19.38
N PRO A 246 16.65 1.86 -19.71
CA PRO A 246 16.94 2.78 -20.83
C PRO A 246 18.17 3.67 -20.61
N THR A 247 18.61 3.85 -19.38
CA THR A 247 19.81 4.62 -19.01
C THR A 247 21.10 3.83 -19.04
N GLY A 248 21.03 2.52 -19.35
CA GLY A 248 22.17 1.61 -19.32
C GLY A 248 22.14 0.65 -18.14
N LYS A 249 23.30 0.14 -17.72
CA LYS A 249 23.41 -0.81 -16.61
C LYS A 249 22.95 -0.19 -15.30
N PHE A 250 22.30 -1.03 -14.47
CA PHE A 250 21.78 -0.65 -13.16
C PHE A 250 22.31 -1.62 -12.09
N VAL A 251 23.60 -1.54 -11.80
CA VAL A 251 24.29 -2.36 -10.80
C VAL A 251 24.24 -1.68 -9.42
N ILE A 252 24.49 -0.37 -9.37
CA ILE A 252 24.34 0.43 -8.14
C ILE A 252 22.87 0.81 -8.00
N GLY A 253 22.24 0.35 -6.93
CA GLY A 253 20.82 0.59 -6.65
C GLY A 253 20.49 0.29 -5.19
N GLY A 254 19.20 0.31 -4.87
CA GLY A 254 18.75 0.24 -3.49
C GLY A 254 19.22 1.43 -2.65
N PRO A 255 19.28 1.31 -1.32
CA PRO A 255 19.71 2.41 -0.44
C PRO A 255 21.13 2.93 -0.68
N HIS A 256 21.98 2.17 -1.37
CA HIS A 256 23.29 2.65 -1.82
C HIS A 256 23.19 3.60 -3.02
N GLY A 257 22.22 3.39 -3.90
CA GLY A 257 22.03 4.22 -5.09
C GLY A 257 21.28 5.53 -4.79
N ASP A 258 20.33 5.48 -3.87
CA ASP A 258 19.47 6.62 -3.49
C ASP A 258 18.97 6.46 -2.06
N THR A 259 18.79 7.58 -1.35
CA THR A 259 18.27 7.59 0.01
C THR A 259 16.76 7.37 0.00
N GLY A 260 16.28 6.45 0.86
CA GLY A 260 14.86 6.18 1.07
C GLY A 260 14.33 6.73 2.38
N LEU A 261 13.07 7.15 2.36
CA LEU A 261 12.31 7.58 3.54
C LEU A 261 10.90 7.01 3.53
N THR A 262 10.38 6.76 4.72
CA THR A 262 8.98 6.37 4.91
C THR A 262 8.04 7.41 4.32
N GLY A 263 7.02 6.96 3.58
CA GLY A 263 5.95 7.83 3.08
C GLY A 263 6.27 8.63 1.82
N ARG A 264 7.32 8.29 1.07
CA ARG A 264 7.66 8.97 -0.19
C ARG A 264 7.11 8.31 -1.45
N LYS A 265 6.30 7.25 -1.32
CA LYS A 265 5.66 6.53 -2.44
C LYS A 265 4.15 6.44 -2.29
N ILE A 266 3.54 7.47 -1.72
CA ILE A 266 2.11 7.50 -1.37
C ILE A 266 1.17 7.32 -2.57
N ILE A 267 1.57 7.75 -3.75
CA ILE A 267 0.78 7.56 -4.98
C ILE A 267 0.86 6.11 -5.48
N VAL A 268 2.04 5.49 -5.37
CA VAL A 268 2.24 4.04 -5.63
C VAL A 268 1.45 3.20 -4.62
N ASP A 269 1.37 3.64 -3.38
CA ASP A 269 0.64 2.97 -2.30
C ASP A 269 -0.87 2.99 -2.49
N THR A 270 -1.40 3.91 -3.29
CA THR A 270 -2.84 4.15 -3.46
C THR A 270 -3.33 3.86 -4.87
N TYR A 271 -3.51 4.87 -5.73
CA TYR A 271 -4.24 4.72 -6.99
C TYR A 271 -3.45 5.14 -8.23
N GLY A 272 -2.13 5.35 -8.12
CA GLY A 272 -1.25 5.66 -9.25
C GLY A 272 -1.58 6.98 -9.97
N GLY A 273 -2.19 7.92 -9.26
CA GLY A 273 -2.59 9.24 -9.80
C GLY A 273 -3.99 9.28 -10.40
N LYS A 274 -4.72 8.17 -10.50
CA LYS A 274 -6.11 8.16 -11.01
C LYS A 274 -7.09 8.66 -9.95
N GLY A 275 -6.94 8.26 -8.69
CA GLY A 275 -7.66 8.80 -7.55
C GLY A 275 -6.85 9.86 -6.81
N ALA A 276 -7.54 10.82 -6.16
CA ALA A 276 -6.91 11.82 -5.32
C ALA A 276 -6.23 11.22 -4.08
N HIS A 277 -5.31 11.98 -3.48
CA HIS A 277 -4.61 11.62 -2.24
C HIS A 277 -4.57 12.82 -1.28
N GLY A 278 -4.76 12.56 0.02
CA GLY A 278 -4.76 13.62 1.04
C GLY A 278 -3.37 14.10 1.49
N GLY A 279 -2.30 13.45 1.04
CA GLY A 279 -0.91 13.80 1.35
C GLY A 279 -0.31 13.04 2.55
N GLY A 280 -1.11 12.42 3.41
CA GLY A 280 -0.64 11.67 4.58
C GLY A 280 -0.06 10.29 4.21
N ALA A 281 1.15 9.99 4.68
CA ALA A 281 1.74 8.66 4.56
C ALA A 281 0.97 7.63 5.41
N PHE A 282 0.97 6.36 4.99
CA PHE A 282 0.34 5.26 5.74
C PHE A 282 1.35 4.51 6.61
N SER A 283 2.45 4.04 6.01
CA SER A 283 3.47 3.26 6.70
C SER A 283 4.04 4.02 7.89
N GLY A 284 4.36 3.30 8.96
CA GLY A 284 4.86 3.87 10.20
C GLY A 284 3.81 4.43 11.16
N LYS A 285 2.51 4.42 10.80
CA LYS A 285 1.41 4.95 11.60
C LYS A 285 0.50 3.83 12.11
N ASP A 286 0.21 3.81 13.42
CA ASP A 286 -0.83 2.96 14.01
C ASP A 286 -2.24 3.40 13.61
N PRO A 287 -3.29 2.55 13.78
CA PRO A 287 -4.63 2.82 13.28
C PRO A 287 -5.37 4.01 13.93
N SER A 288 -4.87 4.60 15.00
CA SER A 288 -5.44 5.83 15.56
C SER A 288 -5.18 7.06 14.68
N LYS A 289 -4.22 6.98 13.76
CA LYS A 289 -3.92 8.00 12.78
C LYS A 289 -4.87 7.85 11.59
N VAL A 290 -5.78 8.81 11.44
CA VAL A 290 -6.83 8.79 10.40
C VAL A 290 -6.28 8.82 8.99
N ASP A 291 -5.08 9.36 8.76
CA ASP A 291 -4.38 9.29 7.47
C ASP A 291 -4.36 7.87 6.90
N ARG A 292 -4.17 6.88 7.77
CA ARG A 292 -4.15 5.47 7.40
C ARG A 292 -5.51 4.82 7.52
N SER A 293 -6.13 4.85 8.69
CA SER A 293 -7.36 4.13 8.98
C SER A 293 -8.55 4.61 8.15
N ALA A 294 -8.70 5.92 7.97
CA ALA A 294 -9.79 6.47 7.18
C ALA A 294 -9.55 6.34 5.66
N ALA A 295 -8.29 6.34 5.20
CA ALA A 295 -7.99 6.00 3.80
C ALA A 295 -8.38 4.55 3.48
N TYR A 296 -8.13 3.61 4.37
CA TYR A 296 -8.60 2.24 4.23
C TYR A 296 -10.13 2.14 4.26
N ALA A 297 -10.77 2.88 5.14
CA ALA A 297 -12.23 2.89 5.25
C ALA A 297 -12.90 3.51 4.00
N THR A 298 -12.36 4.59 3.45
CA THR A 298 -12.86 5.17 2.18
C THR A 298 -12.64 4.25 0.99
N ARG A 299 -11.53 3.51 0.95
CA ARG A 299 -11.33 2.43 -0.05
C ARG A 299 -12.39 1.34 0.09
N HIS A 300 -12.69 0.89 1.30
CA HIS A 300 -13.72 -0.11 1.56
C HIS A 300 -15.09 0.37 1.06
N ILE A 301 -15.46 1.62 1.31
CA ILE A 301 -16.67 2.23 0.77
C ILE A 301 -16.65 2.21 -0.76
N ALA A 302 -15.65 2.83 -1.38
CA ALA A 302 -15.55 2.95 -2.83
C ALA A 302 -15.67 1.60 -3.55
N LYS A 303 -14.94 0.59 -3.04
CA LYS A 303 -14.95 -0.76 -3.63
C LYS A 303 -16.33 -1.42 -3.52
N ASN A 304 -17.01 -1.30 -2.37
CA ASN A 304 -18.35 -1.86 -2.19
C ASN A 304 -19.42 -1.15 -3.02
N LEU A 305 -19.31 0.17 -3.22
CA LEU A 305 -20.25 0.92 -4.10
C LEU A 305 -20.14 0.44 -5.56
N VAL A 306 -18.92 0.33 -6.10
CA VAL A 306 -18.69 -0.16 -7.47
C VAL A 306 -19.09 -1.63 -7.60
N ALA A 307 -18.74 -2.47 -6.64
CA ALA A 307 -19.09 -3.90 -6.66
C ALA A 307 -20.60 -4.13 -6.53
N ALA A 308 -21.32 -3.28 -5.80
CA ALA A 308 -22.79 -3.32 -5.72
C ALA A 308 -23.47 -2.95 -7.04
N GLY A 309 -22.75 -2.33 -7.97
CA GLY A 309 -23.30 -1.88 -9.24
C GLY A 309 -23.89 -0.47 -9.19
N LEU A 310 -23.62 0.30 -8.14
CA LEU A 310 -24.10 1.67 -8.00
C LEU A 310 -23.50 2.61 -9.06
N CYS A 311 -22.24 2.40 -9.40
CA CYS A 311 -21.48 3.17 -10.40
C CYS A 311 -20.37 2.33 -11.01
N ASP A 312 -19.71 2.82 -12.05
CA ASP A 312 -18.56 2.15 -12.66
C ASP A 312 -17.22 2.68 -12.11
N GLU A 313 -17.24 3.90 -11.59
CA GLU A 313 -16.09 4.59 -11.03
C GLU A 313 -16.55 5.49 -9.86
N VAL A 314 -15.77 5.60 -8.80
CA VAL A 314 -16.11 6.47 -7.66
C VAL A 314 -14.88 6.93 -6.90
N LEU A 315 -14.91 8.21 -6.51
CA LEU A 315 -14.04 8.82 -5.52
C LEU A 315 -14.84 9.09 -4.25
N VAL A 316 -14.29 8.72 -3.09
CA VAL A 316 -14.85 8.98 -1.76
C VAL A 316 -13.84 9.79 -0.97
N GLN A 317 -14.22 10.96 -0.47
CA GLN A 317 -13.42 11.75 0.45
C GLN A 317 -14.07 11.78 1.83
N VAL A 318 -13.25 11.67 2.86
CA VAL A 318 -13.64 11.96 4.26
C VAL A 318 -12.68 12.98 4.85
N SER A 319 -13.17 13.84 5.74
CA SER A 319 -12.33 14.82 6.44
C SER A 319 -12.60 14.84 7.94
N TYR A 320 -11.56 15.15 8.74
CA TYR A 320 -11.63 15.20 10.19
C TYR A 320 -11.00 16.48 10.74
N ALA A 321 -11.48 16.87 11.90
CA ALA A 321 -10.82 17.82 12.79
C ALA A 321 -10.13 17.02 13.92
N ILE A 322 -8.94 17.45 14.35
CA ILE A 322 -8.20 16.80 15.43
C ILE A 322 -9.06 16.74 16.72
N GLY A 323 -9.06 15.61 17.39
CA GLY A 323 -9.78 15.38 18.64
C GLY A 323 -11.32 15.26 18.50
N VAL A 324 -11.86 15.31 17.27
CA VAL A 324 -13.30 15.16 17.00
C VAL A 324 -13.55 13.78 16.39
N ALA A 325 -14.51 13.03 16.95
CA ALA A 325 -14.83 11.68 16.48
C ALA A 325 -15.63 11.70 15.17
N LYS A 326 -16.64 12.57 15.07
CA LYS A 326 -17.47 12.66 13.87
C LYS A 326 -16.71 13.33 12.74
N PRO A 327 -16.72 12.75 11.52
CA PRO A 327 -16.14 13.42 10.34
C PRO A 327 -16.75 14.81 10.12
N CYS A 328 -15.96 15.75 9.60
CA CYS A 328 -16.44 17.06 9.17
C CYS A 328 -17.31 16.97 7.91
N GLY A 329 -17.08 15.96 7.07
CA GLY A 329 -17.86 15.70 5.87
C GLY A 329 -17.45 14.42 5.15
N LEU A 330 -18.40 13.92 4.36
CA LEU A 330 -18.19 12.84 3.39
C LEU A 330 -18.60 13.37 2.01
N PHE A 331 -17.69 13.29 1.05
CA PHE A 331 -17.92 13.66 -0.35
C PHE A 331 -17.82 12.43 -1.22
N ILE A 332 -18.68 12.33 -2.23
CA ILE A 332 -18.67 11.28 -3.24
C ILE A 332 -18.74 11.94 -4.61
N ASP A 333 -17.93 11.43 -5.53
CA ASP A 333 -17.99 11.75 -6.96
C ASP A 333 -18.02 10.43 -7.74
N THR A 334 -19.12 10.17 -8.44
CA THR A 334 -19.29 8.99 -9.30
C THR A 334 -18.82 9.22 -10.72
N TYR A 335 -18.21 10.38 -11.00
CA TYR A 335 -17.77 10.77 -12.35
C TYR A 335 -18.88 10.66 -13.42
N GLY A 336 -20.13 10.87 -13.01
CA GLY A 336 -21.30 10.72 -13.88
C GLY A 336 -21.65 9.28 -14.26
N THR A 337 -21.06 8.28 -13.60
CA THR A 337 -21.30 6.85 -13.88
C THR A 337 -22.36 6.21 -12.98
N ALA A 338 -23.04 7.00 -12.13
CA ALA A 338 -24.10 6.52 -11.25
C ALA A 338 -25.22 5.82 -12.04
N LYS A 339 -25.69 4.69 -11.52
CA LYS A 339 -26.78 3.87 -12.12
C LYS A 339 -28.08 3.97 -11.33
N VAL A 340 -28.17 4.93 -10.44
CA VAL A 340 -29.36 5.28 -9.66
C VAL A 340 -29.77 6.72 -9.98
N ASP A 341 -31.05 7.01 -9.89
CA ASP A 341 -31.60 8.36 -10.11
C ASP A 341 -31.42 9.20 -8.82
N MET A 342 -30.17 9.53 -8.52
CA MET A 342 -29.73 10.28 -7.35
C MET A 342 -28.48 11.09 -7.68
N THR A 343 -28.39 12.28 -7.10
CA THR A 343 -27.18 13.09 -7.13
C THR A 343 -26.10 12.48 -6.23
N ASP A 344 -24.83 12.78 -6.50
CA ASP A 344 -23.71 12.33 -5.66
C ASP A 344 -23.85 12.77 -4.20
N GLY A 345 -24.41 13.96 -3.95
CA GLY A 345 -24.72 14.44 -2.58
C GLY A 345 -25.81 13.62 -1.88
N GLU A 346 -26.80 13.09 -2.61
CA GLU A 346 -27.82 12.18 -2.06
C GLU A 346 -27.23 10.80 -1.79
N ILE A 347 -26.35 10.33 -2.67
CA ILE A 347 -25.58 9.09 -2.48
C ILE A 347 -24.73 9.22 -1.21
N ALA A 348 -23.97 10.31 -1.04
CA ALA A 348 -23.15 10.55 0.14
C ALA A 348 -23.97 10.49 1.45
N ARG A 349 -25.13 11.15 1.52
CA ARG A 349 -26.02 11.10 2.70
C ARG A 349 -26.54 9.71 3.03
N LYS A 350 -26.75 8.85 2.02
CA LYS A 350 -27.12 7.44 2.26
C LYS A 350 -25.92 6.63 2.73
N VAL A 351 -24.73 6.83 2.15
CA VAL A 351 -23.50 6.15 2.54
C VAL A 351 -23.11 6.45 3.99
N GLU A 352 -23.27 7.69 4.47
CA GLU A 352 -23.06 8.06 5.89
C GLU A 352 -23.91 7.24 6.86
N LYS A 353 -25.11 6.83 6.45
CA LYS A 353 -25.99 5.98 7.29
C LYS A 353 -25.60 4.51 7.30
N ILE A 354 -24.82 4.06 6.30
CA ILE A 354 -24.40 2.67 6.14
C ILE A 354 -23.04 2.45 6.79
N PHE A 355 -22.13 3.42 6.66
CA PHE A 355 -20.74 3.31 7.09
C PHE A 355 -20.44 4.31 8.22
N ASP A 356 -20.30 3.81 9.42
CA ASP A 356 -19.82 4.62 10.54
C ASP A 356 -18.33 4.95 10.35
N MET A 357 -18.02 6.23 10.17
CA MET A 357 -16.69 6.73 9.88
C MET A 357 -16.00 7.35 11.11
N ARG A 358 -16.54 7.17 12.32
CA ARG A 358 -15.82 7.52 13.55
C ARG A 358 -14.57 6.63 13.70
N PRO A 359 -13.41 7.17 14.15
CA PRO A 359 -12.14 6.42 14.18
C PRO A 359 -12.24 5.05 14.87
N TYR A 360 -12.86 4.99 16.06
CA TYR A 360 -13.07 3.72 16.76
C TYR A 360 -13.90 2.71 15.95
N ALA A 361 -14.96 3.16 15.29
CA ALA A 361 -15.81 2.30 14.49
C ALA A 361 -15.05 1.72 13.27
N ILE A 362 -14.18 2.52 12.66
CA ILE A 362 -13.28 2.08 11.58
C ILE A 362 -12.31 1.01 12.08
N GLU A 363 -11.63 1.27 13.22
CA GLU A 363 -10.68 0.33 13.81
C GLU A 363 -11.34 -1.04 14.10
N GLN A 364 -12.55 -1.04 14.64
CA GLN A 364 -13.29 -2.26 14.95
C GLN A 364 -13.76 -2.99 13.69
N ARG A 365 -14.40 -2.27 12.75
CA ARG A 365 -14.93 -2.86 11.51
C ARG A 365 -13.83 -3.50 10.66
N LEU A 366 -12.69 -2.84 10.52
CA LEU A 366 -11.57 -3.29 9.71
C LEU A 366 -10.51 -4.06 10.51
N LYS A 367 -10.74 -4.32 11.82
CA LYS A 367 -9.83 -5.06 12.70
C LYS A 367 -8.40 -4.49 12.73
N LEU A 368 -8.26 -3.17 12.69
CA LEU A 368 -6.97 -2.50 12.47
C LEU A 368 -5.99 -2.59 13.67
N ARG A 369 -6.44 -3.00 14.86
CA ARG A 369 -5.56 -3.21 16.02
C ARG A 369 -4.80 -4.54 15.99
N ASN A 370 -4.87 -5.26 14.87
CA ASN A 370 -4.08 -6.47 14.63
C ASN A 370 -2.77 -6.14 13.87
N PRO A 371 -1.73 -6.96 13.99
CA PRO A 371 -0.48 -6.79 13.25
C PRO A 371 -0.65 -7.21 11.77
N ILE A 372 -1.18 -6.31 10.94
CA ILE A 372 -1.57 -6.56 9.54
C ILE A 372 -0.89 -5.62 8.54
N TYR A 373 0.17 -4.92 8.96
CA TYR A 373 0.71 -3.78 8.22
C TYR A 373 1.95 -4.09 7.39
N ALA A 374 2.84 -4.98 7.82
CA ALA A 374 4.07 -5.29 7.08
C ALA A 374 3.81 -5.71 5.62
N GLU A 375 2.73 -6.46 5.37
CA GLU A 375 2.35 -6.93 4.03
C GLU A 375 1.78 -5.82 3.14
N THR A 376 1.42 -4.68 3.69
CA THR A 376 0.89 -3.53 2.93
C THR A 376 2.00 -2.67 2.33
N ALA A 377 3.17 -2.70 2.93
CA ALA A 377 4.26 -1.76 2.68
C ALA A 377 4.97 -1.91 1.33
N ALA A 378 4.60 -2.88 0.51
CA ALA A 378 5.12 -3.06 -0.84
C ALA A 378 4.01 -3.47 -1.81
N TYR A 379 4.11 -2.99 -3.06
CA TYR A 379 3.16 -3.30 -4.15
C TYR A 379 1.73 -2.79 -3.90
N GLY A 380 1.59 -1.67 -3.20
CA GLY A 380 0.33 -0.99 -2.94
C GLY A 380 -0.44 -1.52 -1.72
N HIS A 381 -1.11 -0.61 -1.02
CA HIS A 381 -1.98 -0.91 0.10
C HIS A 381 -3.38 -1.32 -0.36
N MET A 382 -3.75 -0.98 -1.61
CA MET A 382 -5.05 -1.22 -2.21
C MET A 382 -4.96 -2.28 -3.31
N GLY A 383 -6.13 -2.88 -3.66
CA GLY A 383 -6.21 -3.87 -4.74
C GLY A 383 -5.67 -5.25 -4.36
N ARG A 384 -5.54 -5.54 -3.09
CA ARG A 384 -5.06 -6.81 -2.57
C ARG A 384 -6.22 -7.74 -2.20
N GLU A 385 -5.94 -9.05 -2.09
CA GLU A 385 -6.96 -10.02 -1.67
C GLU A 385 -6.96 -10.20 -0.17
N PRO A 386 -8.12 -10.10 0.50
CA PRO A 386 -8.25 -10.46 1.90
C PRO A 386 -7.87 -11.93 2.13
N LYS A 387 -7.04 -12.19 3.14
CA LYS A 387 -6.63 -13.55 3.48
C LYS A 387 -6.28 -13.68 4.96
N VAL A 388 -6.57 -14.85 5.51
CA VAL A 388 -6.17 -15.21 6.88
C VAL A 388 -4.77 -15.82 6.84
N VAL A 389 -3.89 -15.35 7.71
CA VAL A 389 -2.52 -15.84 7.86
C VAL A 389 -2.15 -15.96 9.33
N THR A 390 -1.23 -16.88 9.65
CA THR A 390 -0.60 -16.94 10.97
C THR A 390 0.73 -16.21 10.92
N LYS A 391 0.87 -15.14 11.70
CA LYS A 391 2.14 -14.40 11.86
C LYS A 391 2.88 -14.90 13.10
N VAL A 392 4.20 -14.97 13.02
CA VAL A 392 5.07 -15.41 14.11
C VAL A 392 6.03 -14.27 14.47
N PHE A 393 5.97 -13.80 15.70
CA PHE A 393 6.81 -12.74 16.25
C PHE A 393 7.83 -13.33 17.22
N ASN A 394 9.05 -12.79 17.26
CA ASN A 394 10.17 -13.26 18.09
C ASN A 394 10.42 -14.77 17.95
N LYS A 395 10.41 -15.28 16.72
CA LYS A 395 10.57 -16.71 16.42
C LYS A 395 11.85 -17.26 17.08
N GLY A 396 11.67 -18.33 17.85
CA GLY A 396 12.75 -19.01 18.56
C GLY A 396 13.26 -18.29 19.83
N LYS A 397 12.61 -17.20 20.26
CA LYS A 397 12.87 -16.53 21.55
C LYS A 397 11.82 -16.95 22.59
N ASP A 398 12.11 -16.74 23.89
CA ASP A 398 11.21 -17.14 25.01
C ASP A 398 9.82 -16.51 24.93
N ASN A 399 9.70 -15.36 24.29
CA ASN A 399 8.47 -14.62 24.10
C ASN A 399 7.88 -14.79 22.67
N GLU A 400 8.15 -15.91 22.00
CA GLU A 400 7.55 -16.20 20.69
C GLU A 400 6.03 -16.13 20.76
N LYS A 401 5.42 -15.42 19.81
CA LYS A 401 3.98 -15.25 19.73
C LYS A 401 3.48 -15.59 18.34
N LYS A 402 2.45 -16.43 18.25
CA LYS A 402 1.73 -16.77 17.01
C LYS A 402 0.36 -16.12 17.05
N ILE A 403 0.02 -15.36 16.03
CA ILE A 403 -1.26 -14.64 15.93
C ILE A 403 -1.85 -14.93 14.57
N GLU A 404 -3.10 -15.43 14.55
CA GLU A 404 -3.89 -15.51 13.33
C GLU A 404 -4.54 -14.15 13.06
N VAL A 405 -4.34 -13.61 11.87
CA VAL A 405 -4.86 -12.29 11.46
C VAL A 405 -5.44 -12.35 10.05
N GLU A 406 -6.41 -11.48 9.79
CA GLU A 406 -6.99 -11.27 8.47
C GLU A 406 -6.35 -10.03 7.83
N LEU A 407 -5.58 -10.22 6.76
CA LEU A 407 -4.93 -9.15 6.01
C LEU A 407 -5.90 -8.48 5.04
N PHE A 408 -5.66 -7.20 4.74
CA PHE A 408 -6.39 -6.40 3.73
C PHE A 408 -7.91 -6.37 3.94
N THR A 409 -8.35 -6.23 5.18
CA THR A 409 -9.78 -6.27 5.56
C THR A 409 -10.61 -5.20 4.85
N TRP A 410 -10.02 -4.06 4.46
CA TRP A 410 -10.66 -2.99 3.69
C TRP A 410 -10.93 -3.34 2.22
N GLU A 411 -10.41 -4.45 1.75
CA GLU A 411 -10.66 -4.96 0.40
C GLU A 411 -11.86 -5.94 0.34
N LYS A 412 -12.53 -6.20 1.47
CA LYS A 412 -13.69 -7.10 1.52
C LYS A 412 -14.90 -6.50 0.82
N LEU A 413 -15.72 -7.38 0.25
CA LEU A 413 -17.01 -7.05 -0.40
C LEU A 413 -18.20 -7.39 0.51
N ASP A 414 -18.02 -7.29 1.81
CA ASP A 414 -18.97 -7.68 2.84
C ASP A 414 -20.15 -6.70 3.02
N MET A 415 -20.07 -5.50 2.43
CA MET A 415 -21.12 -4.48 2.49
C MET A 415 -21.96 -4.40 1.20
N VAL A 416 -21.66 -5.18 0.16
CA VAL A 416 -22.35 -5.15 -1.16
C VAL A 416 -23.85 -5.32 -1.01
N ASN A 417 -24.30 -6.32 -0.25
CA ASN A 417 -25.75 -6.59 -0.08
C ASN A 417 -26.45 -5.44 0.67
N GLN A 418 -25.79 -4.84 1.66
CA GLN A 418 -26.33 -3.72 2.41
C GLN A 418 -26.43 -2.47 1.52
N VAL A 419 -25.41 -2.21 0.69
CA VAL A 419 -25.44 -1.15 -0.31
C VAL A 419 -26.59 -1.36 -1.29
N LYS A 420 -26.70 -2.56 -1.90
CA LYS A 420 -27.80 -2.89 -2.81
C LYS A 420 -29.16 -2.62 -2.19
N LYS A 421 -29.39 -3.12 -0.97
CA LYS A 421 -30.66 -2.88 -0.26
C LYS A 421 -30.94 -1.41 -0.03
N ALA A 422 -29.95 -0.62 0.34
CA ALA A 422 -30.12 0.81 0.62
C ALA A 422 -30.42 1.64 -0.65
N PHE A 423 -29.91 1.22 -1.79
CA PHE A 423 -30.04 1.94 -3.07
C PHE A 423 -31.10 1.33 -4.02
N GLY A 424 -31.70 0.17 -3.68
CA GLY A 424 -32.71 -0.48 -4.51
C GLY A 424 -32.13 -1.16 -5.77
N LEU A 425 -30.91 -1.69 -5.65
CA LEU A 425 -30.16 -2.34 -6.75
C LEU A 425 -30.38 -3.86 -6.76
#